data_d028c827480abf879d9aca4a76a2d37a
#
_entry.id   d028c827480abf879d9aca4a76a2d37a
#
_cell.length_a   1.000
_cell.length_b   1.000
_cell.length_c   1.000
_cell.angle_alpha   90.00
_cell.angle_beta   90.00
_cell.angle_gamma   90.00
#
_symmetry.space_group_name_H-M   'P 1'
#
loop_
_entity.id
_entity.type
_entity.pdbx_description
1 polymer ?
#
loop_
_entity_poly.entity_id
_entity_poly.type
_entity_poly.pdbx_seq_one_letter_code
_entity_poly.pdbx_strand_id
1 'polypeptide(L)'
;AFSALLEHLSSAFRPFRDYLVAVCPNGYGGYRPDANGRSAAIATEIDRQGHIIFGGKGDREFFMKTNRYDDAGVKPVFLCSDAHRVEDIGSRYTWVKALPTFEGLRQALLEPEGRLRLGDEWLTELTPKAHFSQIDIEGTIFDGQEISFRKLSIPLSQDMVAIIGGRGTGKSLLLDALRSRFAGTAARGSEQREVNVQYLS
;
A
#
# COMPACT_ATOMS: atom_id res chain seq x y z
N ALA A 1 29.42 13.43 -9.90
CA ALA A 1 29.54 12.14 -9.19
C ALA A 1 28.20 11.39 -9.11
N PHE A 2 27.10 12.00 -8.61
CA PHE A 2 25.80 11.33 -8.44
C PHE A 2 25.21 10.86 -9.77
N SER A 3 25.09 11.76 -10.75
CA SER A 3 24.54 11.42 -12.09
C SER A 3 25.36 10.35 -12.81
N ALA A 4 26.68 10.40 -12.72
CA ALA A 4 27.56 9.39 -13.34
C ALA A 4 27.39 8.00 -12.68
N LEU A 5 27.15 7.94 -11.37
CA LEU A 5 26.81 6.68 -10.69
C LEU A 5 25.49 6.09 -11.19
N LEU A 6 24.46 6.94 -11.32
CA LEU A 6 23.15 6.50 -11.79
C LEU A 6 23.18 6.08 -13.27
N GLU A 7 23.95 6.76 -14.10
CA GLU A 7 24.18 6.37 -15.49
C GLU A 7 24.83 4.97 -15.56
N HIS A 8 25.84 4.74 -14.74
CA HIS A 8 26.48 3.45 -14.65
C HIS A 8 25.53 2.34 -14.16
N LEU A 9 24.73 2.60 -13.12
CA LEU A 9 23.73 1.66 -12.66
C LEU A 9 22.66 1.36 -13.73
N SER A 10 22.20 2.39 -14.44
CA SER A 10 21.17 2.27 -15.46
C SER A 10 21.65 1.50 -16.71
N SER A 11 22.97 1.33 -16.89
CA SER A 11 23.51 0.49 -17.96
C SER A 11 23.27 -1.01 -17.72
N ALA A 12 23.12 -1.44 -16.46
CA ALA A 12 22.92 -2.84 -16.08
C ALA A 12 21.55 -3.11 -15.44
N PHE A 13 20.95 -2.11 -14.82
CA PHE A 13 19.71 -2.23 -14.02
C PHE A 13 18.69 -1.17 -14.42
N ARG A 14 17.40 -1.49 -14.28
CA ARG A 14 16.31 -0.56 -14.58
C ARG A 14 15.92 0.24 -13.34
N PRO A 15 15.95 1.60 -13.40
CA PRO A 15 15.47 2.45 -12.33
C PRO A 15 14.05 2.10 -11.91
N PHE A 16 13.75 2.23 -10.63
CA PHE A 16 12.47 1.90 -10.00
C PHE A 16 12.06 0.42 -10.05
N ARG A 17 12.60 -0.36 -10.96
CA ARG A 17 12.30 -1.79 -11.07
C ARG A 17 13.33 -2.67 -10.32
N ASP A 18 14.60 -2.43 -10.57
CA ASP A 18 15.68 -3.26 -10.07
C ASP A 18 16.43 -2.58 -8.91
N TYR A 19 16.30 -1.26 -8.78
CA TYR A 19 16.82 -0.47 -7.67
C TYR A 19 15.96 0.78 -7.39
N LEU A 20 16.08 1.31 -6.18
CA LEU A 20 15.47 2.57 -5.75
C LEU A 20 16.56 3.54 -5.31
N VAL A 21 16.36 4.82 -5.61
CA VAL A 21 17.23 5.91 -5.19
C VAL A 21 16.54 6.65 -4.06
N ALA A 22 17.14 6.65 -2.88
CA ALA A 22 16.72 7.48 -1.76
C ALA A 22 17.65 8.70 -1.65
N VAL A 23 17.06 9.87 -1.45
CA VAL A 23 17.81 11.13 -1.32
C VAL A 23 17.42 11.87 -0.04
N CYS A 24 18.39 12.58 0.55
CA CYS A 24 18.20 13.39 1.75
C CYS A 24 18.17 14.87 1.37
N PRO A 25 17.01 15.55 1.46
CA PRO A 25 16.90 16.95 1.06
C PRO A 25 17.55 17.92 2.04
N ASN A 26 17.68 17.53 3.30
CA ASN A 26 18.16 18.35 4.40
C ASN A 26 19.50 17.85 4.93
N GLY A 27 20.12 18.64 5.83
CA GLY A 27 21.37 18.27 6.50
C GLY A 27 22.61 18.53 5.65
N TYR A 28 23.74 17.98 6.11
CA TYR A 28 25.01 18.12 5.40
C TYR A 28 24.96 17.43 4.04
N GLY A 29 25.21 18.20 3.00
CA GLY A 29 25.06 17.69 1.62
C GLY A 29 23.63 17.66 1.09
N GLY A 30 22.65 18.12 1.86
CA GLY A 30 21.26 18.25 1.40
C GLY A 30 21.13 19.12 0.15
N TYR A 31 20.04 18.94 -0.59
CA TYR A 31 19.88 19.58 -1.88
C TYR A 31 18.75 20.63 -1.96
N ARG A 32 17.95 20.80 -0.90
CA ARG A 32 16.89 21.83 -0.88
C ARG A 32 17.49 23.22 -0.98
N PRO A 33 17.06 24.05 -1.96
CA PRO A 33 17.62 25.38 -2.18
C PRO A 33 17.38 26.33 -1.01
N ASP A 34 16.21 26.23 -0.38
CA ASP A 34 15.79 27.04 0.75
C ASP A 34 16.58 26.75 2.03
N ALA A 35 17.03 25.50 2.19
CA ALA A 35 17.76 25.07 3.37
C ALA A 35 19.29 25.19 3.25
N ASN A 36 19.85 25.03 2.04
CA ASN A 36 21.28 24.85 1.84
C ASN A 36 21.92 25.83 0.84
N GLY A 37 21.19 26.82 0.35
CA GLY A 37 21.69 27.78 -0.65
C GLY A 37 22.12 27.15 -1.98
N ARG A 38 21.77 25.91 -2.22
CA ARG A 38 22.06 25.20 -3.46
C ARG A 38 21.20 25.76 -4.60
N SER A 39 21.72 25.79 -5.82
CA SER A 39 20.96 26.30 -6.96
C SER A 39 19.70 25.43 -7.23
N ALA A 40 18.59 26.07 -7.59
CA ALA A 40 17.35 25.39 -7.90
C ALA A 40 17.51 24.32 -9.00
N ALA A 41 18.36 24.56 -9.99
CA ALA A 41 18.64 23.61 -11.07
C ALA A 41 19.26 22.30 -10.55
N ILE A 42 20.23 22.39 -9.62
CA ILE A 42 20.85 21.21 -9.02
C ILE A 42 19.85 20.47 -8.13
N ALA A 43 19.04 21.19 -7.36
CA ALA A 43 18.01 20.60 -6.51
C ALA A 43 16.97 19.85 -7.35
N THR A 44 16.49 20.44 -8.45
CA THR A 44 15.54 19.83 -9.37
C THR A 44 16.13 18.57 -10.00
N GLU A 45 17.39 18.59 -10.41
CA GLU A 45 18.04 17.44 -11.04
C GLU A 45 18.18 16.26 -10.05
N ILE A 46 18.55 16.52 -8.80
CA ILE A 46 18.60 15.48 -7.77
C ILE A 46 17.20 14.94 -7.46
N ASP A 47 16.20 15.81 -7.33
CA ASP A 47 14.83 15.41 -7.06
C ASP A 47 14.27 14.53 -8.19
N ARG A 48 14.50 14.86 -9.44
CA ARG A 48 14.07 14.03 -10.59
C ARG A 48 14.60 12.60 -10.52
N GLN A 49 15.82 12.42 -10.11
CA GLN A 49 16.50 11.12 -10.03
C GLN A 49 16.14 10.32 -8.76
N GLY A 50 15.62 10.97 -7.73
CA GLY A 50 15.19 10.33 -6.49
C GLY A 50 13.86 9.61 -6.61
N HIS A 51 13.71 8.44 -6.00
CA HIS A 51 12.45 7.72 -5.87
C HIS A 51 11.84 7.87 -4.48
N ILE A 52 12.68 8.04 -3.47
CA ILE A 52 12.32 8.14 -2.05
C ILE A 52 13.04 9.37 -1.46
N ILE A 53 12.34 10.08 -0.59
CA ILE A 53 12.90 11.16 0.22
C ILE A 53 13.10 10.67 1.64
N PHE A 54 14.33 10.72 2.16
CA PHE A 54 14.61 10.56 3.58
C PHE A 54 14.55 11.92 4.25
N GLY A 55 13.39 12.22 4.89
CA GLY A 55 13.13 13.54 5.44
C GLY A 55 12.26 13.50 6.69
N GLY A 56 11.83 14.67 7.15
CA GLY A 56 10.94 14.84 8.28
C GLY A 56 9.48 15.01 7.86
N LYS A 57 8.60 15.15 8.88
CA LYS A 57 7.16 15.43 8.65
C LYS A 57 6.95 16.71 7.84
N GLY A 58 7.76 17.75 8.08
CA GLY A 58 7.68 19.01 7.33
C GLY A 58 8.08 18.90 5.85
N ASP A 59 8.86 17.89 5.48
CA ASP A 59 9.24 17.66 4.08
C ASP A 59 8.09 17.04 3.28
N ARG A 60 7.19 16.29 3.93
CA ARG A 60 6.08 15.61 3.25
C ARG A 60 5.20 16.59 2.48
N GLU A 61 4.82 17.70 3.10
CA GLU A 61 3.97 18.69 2.44
C GLU A 61 4.63 19.26 1.17
N PHE A 62 5.94 19.47 1.19
CA PHE A 62 6.69 19.95 0.04
C PHE A 62 6.80 18.89 -1.06
N PHE A 63 7.23 17.67 -0.74
CA PHE A 63 7.53 16.64 -1.72
C PHE A 63 6.28 15.92 -2.28
N MET A 64 5.14 16.04 -1.63
CA MET A 64 3.86 15.56 -2.16
C MET A 64 3.24 16.52 -3.20
N LYS A 65 3.73 17.76 -3.30
CA LYS A 65 3.27 18.72 -4.32
C LYS A 65 3.84 18.37 -5.70
N THR A 66 2.99 18.45 -6.71
CA THR A 66 3.36 18.21 -8.12
C THR A 66 3.77 19.50 -8.86
N ASN A 67 3.65 20.65 -8.21
CA ASN A 67 3.97 21.96 -8.79
C ASN A 67 5.33 22.53 -8.33
N ARG A 68 6.25 21.67 -7.86
CA ARG A 68 7.59 22.10 -7.43
C ARG A 68 8.46 22.57 -8.59
N TYR A 69 8.27 21.95 -9.74
CA TYR A 69 8.86 22.29 -11.05
C TYR A 69 8.04 21.57 -12.14
N ASP A 70 8.31 21.87 -13.41
CA ASP A 70 7.64 21.21 -14.53
C ASP A 70 7.89 19.67 -14.48
N ASP A 71 6.81 18.91 -14.61
CA ASP A 71 6.81 17.44 -14.53
C ASP A 71 7.22 16.86 -13.15
N ALA A 72 7.11 17.65 -12.09
CA ALA A 72 7.36 17.14 -10.74
C ALA A 72 6.31 16.09 -10.36
N GLY A 73 6.73 14.84 -10.16
CA GLY A 73 5.91 13.78 -9.58
C GLY A 73 5.85 13.87 -8.06
N VAL A 74 4.87 13.21 -7.45
CA VAL A 74 4.81 12.97 -6.01
C VAL A 74 6.05 12.19 -5.59
N LYS A 75 6.72 12.62 -4.50
CA LYS A 75 7.85 11.90 -3.92
C LYS A 75 7.48 11.42 -2.51
N PRO A 76 7.43 10.10 -2.32
CA PRO A 76 7.16 9.54 -0.99
C PRO A 76 8.27 9.87 0.00
N VAL A 77 7.87 10.38 1.17
CA VAL A 77 8.78 10.74 2.25
C VAL A 77 8.80 9.63 3.30
N PHE A 78 10.00 9.24 3.69
CA PHE A 78 10.25 8.29 4.78
C PHE A 78 10.95 9.01 5.93
N LEU A 79 10.39 8.86 7.10
CA LEU A 79 11.00 9.30 8.35
C LEU A 79 11.93 8.20 8.82
N CYS A 80 13.22 8.54 8.94
CA CYS A 80 14.27 7.65 9.38
C CYS A 80 14.90 8.18 10.67
N SER A 81 15.46 7.30 11.50
CA SER A 81 16.06 7.70 12.79
C SER A 81 17.32 8.53 12.63
N ASP A 82 18.07 8.38 11.53
CA ASP A 82 19.40 8.99 11.37
C ASP A 82 20.29 8.74 12.60
N ALA A 83 20.30 7.47 13.03
CA ALA A 83 20.88 7.06 14.29
C ALA A 83 22.41 7.13 14.26
N HIS A 84 22.99 7.87 15.21
CA HIS A 84 24.42 7.92 15.47
C HIS A 84 24.81 7.12 16.72
N ARG A 85 23.82 6.61 17.47
CA ARG A 85 23.97 5.76 18.65
C ARG A 85 22.98 4.60 18.56
N VAL A 86 23.28 3.52 19.25
CA VAL A 86 22.41 2.32 19.25
C VAL A 86 21.01 2.63 19.80
N GLU A 87 20.91 3.51 20.79
CA GLU A 87 19.66 3.92 21.43
C GLU A 87 18.74 4.70 20.49
N ASP A 88 19.31 5.32 19.44
CA ASP A 88 18.54 6.11 18.46
C ASP A 88 17.97 5.24 17.33
N ILE A 89 18.37 3.97 17.22
CA ILE A 89 17.88 3.06 16.19
C ILE A 89 16.38 2.82 16.42
N GLY A 90 15.58 3.11 15.39
CA GLY A 90 14.12 2.95 15.45
C GLY A 90 13.38 4.06 16.20
N SER A 91 14.06 5.12 16.69
CA SER A 91 13.42 6.26 17.35
C SER A 91 12.48 7.04 16.42
N ARG A 92 12.73 7.00 15.13
CA ARG A 92 11.86 7.52 14.06
C ARG A 92 11.68 6.45 12.99
N TYR A 93 10.46 6.32 12.51
CA TYR A 93 10.10 5.23 11.59
C TYR A 93 8.95 5.64 10.67
N THR A 94 8.79 4.86 9.62
CA THR A 94 7.68 4.97 8.67
C THR A 94 6.95 3.63 8.60
N TRP A 95 5.65 3.67 8.77
CA TRP A 95 4.79 2.52 8.53
C TRP A 95 4.56 2.36 7.03
N VAL A 96 4.72 1.14 6.55
CA VAL A 96 4.52 0.79 5.14
C VAL A 96 3.48 -0.31 5.05
N LYS A 97 2.35 -0.02 4.44
CA LYS A 97 1.29 -0.99 4.18
C LYS A 97 1.60 -1.80 2.92
N ALA A 98 2.46 -2.80 3.06
CA ALA A 98 2.90 -3.66 1.97
C ALA A 98 3.45 -4.99 2.51
N LEU A 99 3.62 -5.97 1.64
CA LEU A 99 4.43 -7.14 1.96
C LEU A 99 5.90 -6.72 2.18
N PRO A 100 6.64 -7.37 3.09
CA PRO A 100 8.05 -7.06 3.35
C PRO A 100 8.96 -7.60 2.23
N THR A 101 8.73 -7.12 1.03
CA THR A 101 9.46 -7.47 -0.19
C THR A 101 9.81 -6.19 -0.95
N PHE A 102 10.79 -6.27 -1.85
CA PHE A 102 11.14 -5.15 -2.71
C PHE A 102 9.95 -4.69 -3.58
N GLU A 103 9.19 -5.63 -4.12
CA GLU A 103 7.98 -5.33 -4.89
C GLU A 103 6.88 -4.67 -4.03
N GLY A 104 6.69 -5.14 -2.80
CA GLY A 104 5.76 -4.51 -1.86
C GLY A 104 6.14 -3.06 -1.57
N LEU A 105 7.43 -2.77 -1.36
CA LEU A 105 7.93 -1.42 -1.20
C LEU A 105 7.66 -0.56 -2.44
N ARG A 106 7.97 -1.08 -3.64
CA ARG A 106 7.68 -0.39 -4.90
C ARG A 106 6.20 0.00 -5.04
N GLN A 107 5.30 -0.92 -4.72
CA GLN A 107 3.85 -0.66 -4.74
C GLN A 107 3.45 0.42 -3.74
N ALA A 108 4.05 0.44 -2.55
CA ALA A 108 3.78 1.48 -1.58
C ALA A 108 4.24 2.88 -2.06
N LEU A 109 5.31 2.95 -2.86
CA LEU A 109 5.79 4.20 -3.44
C LEU A 109 4.87 4.76 -4.55
N LEU A 110 4.07 3.91 -5.19
CA LEU A 110 3.09 4.35 -6.21
C LEU A 110 1.83 4.95 -5.59
N GLU A 111 1.49 4.57 -4.35
CA GLU A 111 0.31 5.03 -3.63
C GLU A 111 0.68 5.54 -2.21
N PRO A 112 1.59 6.50 -2.08
CA PRO A 112 2.17 6.86 -0.78
C PRO A 112 1.12 7.39 0.21
N GLU A 113 0.09 8.08 -0.24
CA GLU A 113 -0.98 8.60 0.63
C GLU A 113 -1.77 7.48 1.31
N GLY A 114 -2.02 6.39 0.60
CA GLY A 114 -2.76 5.23 1.11
C GLY A 114 -1.92 4.22 1.87
N ARG A 115 -0.59 4.23 1.69
CA ARG A 115 0.28 3.15 2.13
C ARG A 115 1.41 3.56 3.06
N LEU A 116 1.68 4.86 3.24
CA LEU A 116 2.74 5.36 4.10
C LEU A 116 2.19 6.23 5.23
N ARG A 117 2.66 6.01 6.47
CA ARG A 117 2.38 6.85 7.64
C ARG A 117 3.67 7.10 8.40
N LEU A 118 3.90 8.36 8.76
CA LEU A 118 5.13 8.79 9.42
C LEU A 118 4.97 8.76 10.95
N GLY A 119 5.81 8.00 11.62
CA GLY A 119 5.80 7.90 13.08
C GLY A 119 4.44 7.47 13.61
N ASP A 120 3.80 8.30 14.41
CA ASP A 120 2.55 8.00 15.12
C ASP A 120 1.28 8.37 14.33
N GLU A 121 1.39 8.82 13.08
CA GLU A 121 0.24 9.25 12.27
C GLU A 121 -0.83 8.16 12.13
N TRP A 122 -0.43 6.91 12.05
CA TRP A 122 -1.35 5.79 11.89
C TRP A 122 -2.26 5.58 13.12
N LEU A 123 -1.80 5.94 14.33
CA LEU A 123 -2.59 5.81 15.55
C LEU A 123 -3.82 6.73 15.57
N THR A 124 -3.73 7.87 14.89
CA THR A 124 -4.84 8.83 14.81
C THR A 124 -5.86 8.50 13.72
N GLU A 125 -5.50 7.62 12.79
CA GLU A 125 -6.34 7.23 11.65
C GLU A 125 -7.03 5.87 11.82
N LEU A 126 -6.88 5.20 12.95
CA LEU A 126 -7.58 3.96 13.29
C LEU A 126 -9.08 4.25 13.55
N THR A 127 -9.79 4.71 12.54
CA THR A 127 -11.25 4.59 12.52
C THR A 127 -11.56 3.14 12.17
N PRO A 128 -12.17 2.36 13.07
CA PRO A 128 -12.58 1.00 12.75
C PRO A 128 -13.57 1.07 11.60
N LYS A 129 -13.17 0.60 10.43
CA LYS A 129 -14.08 0.44 9.29
C LYS A 129 -14.83 -0.87 9.49
N ALA A 130 -16.15 -0.80 9.40
CA ALA A 130 -16.96 -1.99 9.34
C ALA A 130 -16.49 -2.90 8.18
N HIS A 131 -16.16 -4.14 8.48
CA HIS A 131 -15.65 -5.10 7.50
C HIS A 131 -16.08 -6.52 7.82
N PHE A 132 -16.08 -7.38 6.83
CA PHE A 132 -16.26 -8.81 7.05
C PHE A 132 -14.92 -9.43 7.45
N SER A 133 -14.86 -10.06 8.62
CA SER A 133 -13.65 -10.71 9.12
C SER A 133 -13.48 -12.12 8.59
N GLN A 134 -14.61 -12.81 8.32
CA GLN A 134 -14.61 -14.21 7.92
C GLN A 134 -15.89 -14.56 7.16
N ILE A 135 -15.78 -15.49 6.22
CA ILE A 135 -16.91 -16.16 5.57
C ILE A 135 -16.86 -17.64 5.92
N ASP A 136 -17.92 -18.14 6.50
CA ASP A 136 -18.15 -19.57 6.68
C ASP A 136 -19.15 -20.05 5.61
N ILE A 137 -18.76 -21.07 4.86
CA ILE A 137 -19.54 -21.65 3.76
C ILE A 137 -19.82 -23.10 4.09
N GLU A 138 -21.08 -23.49 4.08
CA GLU A 138 -21.53 -24.89 4.24
C GLU A 138 -22.85 -25.09 3.47
N GLY A 139 -23.06 -26.24 2.88
CA GLY A 139 -24.36 -26.62 2.29
C GLY A 139 -24.33 -26.96 0.80
N THR A 140 -25.48 -27.24 0.25
CA THR A 140 -25.70 -27.60 -1.16
C THR A 140 -25.88 -26.36 -2.03
N ILE A 141 -25.34 -26.39 -3.25
CA ILE A 141 -25.45 -25.27 -4.21
C ILE A 141 -26.78 -25.34 -4.98
N PHE A 142 -27.27 -26.51 -5.24
CA PHE A 142 -28.49 -26.74 -6.02
C PHE A 142 -29.38 -27.78 -5.34
N ASP A 143 -30.68 -27.51 -5.32
CA ASP A 143 -31.65 -28.47 -4.84
C ASP A 143 -31.62 -29.76 -5.68
N GLY A 144 -31.54 -30.91 -5.01
CA GLY A 144 -31.57 -32.22 -5.67
C GLY A 144 -30.24 -32.67 -6.31
N GLN A 145 -29.14 -31.96 -6.13
CA GLN A 145 -27.82 -32.38 -6.61
C GLN A 145 -26.86 -32.67 -5.46
N GLU A 146 -26.01 -33.69 -5.64
CA GLU A 146 -24.98 -34.10 -4.63
C GLU A 146 -23.82 -33.12 -4.49
N ILE A 147 -23.83 -32.00 -5.23
CA ILE A 147 -22.76 -31.00 -5.18
C ILE A 147 -22.94 -30.13 -3.94
N SER A 148 -22.14 -30.35 -2.92
CA SER A 148 -22.14 -29.57 -1.71
C SER A 148 -20.79 -28.92 -1.47
N PHE A 149 -20.79 -27.73 -0.88
CA PHE A 149 -19.60 -27.19 -0.28
C PHE A 149 -19.31 -27.91 1.05
N ARG A 150 -18.09 -28.40 1.20
CA ARG A 150 -17.62 -28.80 2.54
C ARG A 150 -17.57 -27.55 3.40
N LYS A 151 -17.72 -27.73 4.71
CA LYS A 151 -17.54 -26.66 5.66
C LYS A 151 -16.17 -26.00 5.44
N LEU A 152 -16.17 -24.73 5.08
CA LEU A 152 -15.00 -23.95 4.76
C LEU A 152 -15.08 -22.62 5.48
N SER A 153 -14.05 -22.28 6.21
CA SER A 153 -13.90 -21.01 6.93
C SER A 153 -12.78 -20.21 6.29
N ILE A 154 -13.09 -19.03 5.75
CA ILE A 154 -12.16 -18.18 5.01
C ILE A 154 -12.01 -16.87 5.75
N PRO A 155 -10.83 -16.57 6.34
CA PRO A 155 -10.58 -15.25 6.90
C PRO A 155 -10.48 -14.21 5.76
N LEU A 156 -11.03 -13.03 6.01
CA LEU A 156 -11.07 -11.94 5.04
C LEU A 156 -10.18 -10.78 5.47
N SER A 157 -9.60 -10.10 4.50
CA SER A 157 -8.87 -8.85 4.70
C SER A 157 -9.85 -7.71 5.00
N GLN A 158 -9.41 -6.75 5.82
CA GLN A 158 -10.17 -5.54 6.14
C GLN A 158 -10.36 -4.59 4.95
N ASP A 159 -9.51 -4.69 3.93
CA ASP A 159 -9.49 -3.73 2.83
C ASP A 159 -10.22 -4.26 1.60
N MET A 160 -9.61 -5.17 0.89
CA MET A 160 -10.15 -5.72 -0.35
C MET A 160 -9.94 -7.22 -0.41
N VAL A 161 -10.99 -7.92 -0.79
CA VAL A 161 -10.95 -9.37 -1.05
C VAL A 161 -11.34 -9.61 -2.50
N ALA A 162 -10.47 -10.27 -3.27
CA ALA A 162 -10.73 -10.67 -4.64
C ALA A 162 -11.08 -12.15 -4.71
N ILE A 163 -12.23 -12.49 -5.32
CA ILE A 163 -12.63 -13.86 -5.59
C ILE A 163 -12.23 -14.21 -7.01
N ILE A 164 -11.22 -15.07 -7.16
CA ILE A 164 -10.64 -15.45 -8.44
C ILE A 164 -10.96 -16.91 -8.75
N GLY A 165 -11.20 -17.20 -10.01
CA GLY A 165 -11.45 -18.58 -10.47
C GLY A 165 -11.95 -18.62 -11.91
N GLY A 166 -11.89 -19.77 -12.55
CA GLY A 166 -12.36 -20.02 -13.91
C GLY A 166 -13.90 -19.87 -14.06
N ARG A 167 -14.38 -20.04 -15.28
CA ARG A 167 -15.83 -20.11 -15.56
C ARG A 167 -16.43 -21.32 -14.88
N GLY A 168 -17.61 -21.18 -14.23
CA GLY A 168 -18.32 -22.28 -13.60
C GLY A 168 -17.84 -22.68 -12.20
N THR A 169 -16.86 -21.98 -11.60
CA THR A 169 -16.32 -22.31 -10.27
C THR A 169 -17.15 -21.80 -9.08
N GLY A 170 -18.36 -21.28 -9.30
CA GLY A 170 -19.25 -20.86 -8.23
C GLY A 170 -19.06 -19.44 -7.68
N LYS A 171 -18.17 -18.60 -8.29
CA LYS A 171 -17.93 -17.21 -7.82
C LYS A 171 -19.21 -16.38 -7.71
N SER A 172 -20.03 -16.38 -8.75
CA SER A 172 -21.30 -15.63 -8.77
C SER A 172 -22.28 -16.17 -7.74
N LEU A 173 -22.31 -17.49 -7.51
CA LEU A 173 -23.16 -18.11 -6.49
C LEU A 173 -22.76 -17.66 -5.09
N LEU A 174 -21.47 -17.59 -4.79
CA LEU A 174 -20.98 -17.08 -3.52
C LEU A 174 -21.34 -15.60 -3.33
N LEU A 175 -21.14 -14.77 -4.35
CA LEU A 175 -21.52 -13.36 -4.30
C LEU A 175 -23.02 -13.14 -4.14
N ASP A 176 -23.86 -13.94 -4.83
CA ASP A 176 -25.32 -13.88 -4.71
C ASP A 176 -25.76 -14.32 -3.31
N ALA A 177 -25.14 -15.36 -2.73
CA ALA A 177 -25.41 -15.79 -1.38
C ALA A 177 -25.06 -14.72 -0.33
N LEU A 178 -23.91 -14.06 -0.48
CA LEU A 178 -23.51 -12.93 0.36
C LEU A 178 -24.49 -11.76 0.21
N ARG A 179 -24.82 -11.39 -1.02
CA ARG A 179 -25.75 -10.28 -1.31
C ARG A 179 -27.14 -10.54 -0.72
N SER A 180 -27.70 -11.75 -0.86
CA SER A 180 -29.01 -12.07 -0.32
C SER A 180 -29.06 -11.98 1.20
N ARG A 181 -27.98 -12.31 1.89
CA ARG A 181 -27.89 -12.21 3.34
C ARG A 181 -27.99 -10.76 3.83
N PHE A 182 -27.45 -9.79 3.08
CA PHE A 182 -27.41 -8.37 3.48
C PHE A 182 -28.50 -7.50 2.87
N ALA A 183 -28.97 -7.84 1.67
CA ALA A 183 -29.97 -7.02 0.96
C ALA A 183 -31.43 -7.39 1.29
N GLY A 184 -31.65 -8.41 2.10
CA GLY A 184 -33.01 -8.92 2.39
C GLY A 184 -33.78 -9.47 1.17
N THR A 185 -33.09 -9.63 0.03
CA THR A 185 -33.62 -10.19 -1.21
C THR A 185 -33.31 -11.67 -1.28
N ALA A 186 -34.33 -12.52 -1.51
CA ALA A 186 -34.13 -13.94 -1.71
C ALA A 186 -33.13 -14.19 -2.87
N ALA A 187 -32.06 -14.94 -2.62
CA ALA A 187 -31.17 -15.38 -3.68
C ALA A 187 -31.92 -16.31 -4.63
N ARG A 188 -31.65 -16.23 -5.92
CA ARG A 188 -32.24 -17.13 -6.91
C ARG A 188 -31.90 -18.60 -6.57
N GLY A 189 -32.92 -19.41 -6.25
CA GLY A 189 -32.77 -20.84 -5.95
C GLY A 189 -32.25 -21.14 -4.53
N SER A 190 -32.67 -20.45 -3.49
CA SER A 190 -31.94 -20.31 -2.23
C SER A 190 -32.56 -20.95 -0.98
N GLU A 191 -33.41 -21.94 -1.07
CA GLU A 191 -34.06 -22.45 0.14
C GLU A 191 -33.13 -23.23 1.10
N GLN A 192 -31.88 -23.55 0.73
CA GLN A 192 -30.98 -24.36 1.56
C GLN A 192 -29.52 -23.87 1.63
N ARG A 193 -29.24 -22.59 1.41
CA ARG A 193 -27.87 -22.07 1.51
C ARG A 193 -27.61 -21.39 2.86
N GLU A 194 -26.87 -22.03 3.72
CA GLU A 194 -26.34 -21.38 4.91
C GLU A 194 -24.98 -20.74 4.62
N VAL A 195 -24.96 -19.43 4.48
CA VAL A 195 -23.74 -18.64 4.47
C VAL A 195 -23.72 -17.80 5.74
N ASN A 196 -22.85 -18.16 6.66
CA ASN A 196 -22.62 -17.40 7.87
C ASN A 196 -21.48 -16.41 7.64
N VAL A 197 -21.73 -15.14 7.90
CA VAL A 197 -20.72 -14.08 7.77
C VAL A 197 -20.56 -13.43 9.13
N GLN A 198 -19.34 -13.45 9.64
CA GLN A 198 -18.97 -12.74 10.86
C GLN A 198 -18.62 -11.30 10.52
N TYR A 199 -19.35 -10.38 11.14
CA TYR A 199 -19.19 -8.95 11.01
C TYR A 199 -18.59 -8.38 12.28
N LEU A 200 -17.50 -7.65 12.15
CA LEU A 200 -16.91 -6.84 13.23
C LEU A 200 -17.17 -5.37 12.91
N SER A 201 -17.91 -4.72 13.79
CA SER A 201 -18.16 -3.27 13.75
C SER A 201 -17.06 -2.51 14.47
#